data_8cae2c896283c12fccbf9f5f2ec0e4d3
#
_entry.id   8cae2c896283c12fccbf9f5f2ec0e4d3
#
_cell.length_a   1.000
_cell.length_b   1.000
_cell.length_c   1.000
_cell.angle_alpha   90.00
_cell.angle_beta   90.00
_cell.angle_gamma   90.00
#
_symmetry.space_group_name_H-M   'P 1'
#
loop_
_entity.id
_entity.type
_entity.pdbx_description
1 polymer ?
#
loop_
_entity_poly.entity_id
_entity_poly.type
_entity_poly.pdbx_seq_one_letter_code
_entity_poly.pdbx_strand_id
1 'polypeptide(L)'
;MEAGRGRDLVGIYAAGGIQNGFANSFGQRNWFSSYSYNFDWSFYHQADKAVKCGYAGFVWNPVEFNHKVDRAIEQLTVLAQAPRTINPGRYRVYLAPAALADIIGLLSWGGFGLKAHRTKQTVLLKMVEEGVQLHLTVTLQENAADGVAANFQESGFIKPERVTLVENGAFQDCLVSPRSAKEYGVHTNGASGGEMPESLDMAGGHLPEQEILRTLDTGVYINNVWYLNYSDRTACRMTGMTRFATFWVENG
;
A
#
# COMPACT_ATOMS: atom_id res chain seq x y z
N MET A 1 -1.28 4.51 -25.70
CA MET A 1 -2.71 4.59 -26.05
C MET A 1 -3.09 3.70 -27.25
N GLU A 2 -2.17 3.27 -28.08
CA GLU A 2 -2.46 2.29 -29.15
C GLU A 2 -2.94 0.93 -28.60
N ALA A 3 -2.38 0.48 -27.50
CA ALA A 3 -2.79 -0.76 -26.82
C ALA A 3 -4.26 -0.79 -26.38
N GLY A 4 -4.91 0.37 -26.23
CA GLY A 4 -6.32 0.51 -25.90
C GLY A 4 -7.26 0.46 -27.11
N ARG A 5 -6.73 0.48 -28.35
CA ARG A 5 -7.58 0.46 -29.55
C ARG A 5 -8.44 -0.80 -29.60
N GLY A 6 -9.74 -0.61 -29.81
CA GLY A 6 -10.71 -1.71 -29.85
C GLY A 6 -11.07 -2.31 -28.49
N ARG A 7 -10.65 -1.68 -27.38
CA ARG A 7 -11.02 -2.06 -26.02
C ARG A 7 -11.71 -0.90 -25.30
N ASP A 8 -12.61 -1.24 -24.40
CA ASP A 8 -13.23 -0.24 -23.53
C ASP A 8 -12.25 0.11 -22.38
N LEU A 9 -11.57 1.25 -22.54
CA LEU A 9 -10.56 1.76 -21.62
C LEU A 9 -11.05 3.02 -20.93
N VAL A 10 -11.03 3.00 -19.61
CA VAL A 10 -11.28 4.18 -18.76
C VAL A 10 -10.06 4.39 -17.87
N GLY A 11 -9.58 5.63 -17.75
CA GLY A 11 -8.43 5.91 -16.91
C GLY A 11 -8.26 7.38 -16.61
N ILE A 12 -7.45 7.65 -15.58
CA ILE A 12 -7.05 9.00 -15.18
C ILE A 12 -5.53 9.04 -15.15
N TYR A 13 -4.95 9.95 -15.92
CA TYR A 13 -3.54 10.29 -15.86
C TYR A 13 -3.36 11.63 -15.20
N ALA A 14 -2.56 11.69 -14.15
CA ALA A 14 -2.16 12.90 -13.47
C ALA A 14 -0.63 12.95 -13.41
N ALA A 15 -0.05 14.09 -13.74
CA ALA A 15 1.39 14.32 -13.62
C ALA A 15 1.64 15.78 -13.28
N GLY A 16 2.66 16.05 -12.47
CA GLY A 16 3.00 17.42 -12.12
C GLY A 16 4.00 17.52 -11.00
N GLY A 17 4.29 18.76 -10.62
CA GLY A 17 5.16 19.12 -9.50
C GLY A 17 4.34 19.45 -8.26
N ILE A 18 4.78 18.96 -7.12
CA ILE A 18 4.33 19.36 -5.78
C ILE A 18 5.45 20.19 -5.16
N GLN A 19 5.11 21.35 -4.64
CA GLN A 19 6.07 22.24 -3.98
C GLN A 19 5.50 22.62 -2.61
N ASN A 20 6.25 22.34 -1.56
CA ASN A 20 5.90 22.67 -0.19
C ASN A 20 6.97 23.59 0.40
N GLY A 21 6.54 24.69 0.98
CA GLY A 21 7.40 25.62 1.71
C GLY A 21 6.90 25.83 3.13
N PHE A 22 7.83 25.91 4.08
CA PHE A 22 7.53 26.24 5.48
C PHE A 22 8.47 27.33 5.95
N ALA A 23 7.91 28.31 6.66
CA ALA A 23 8.68 29.33 7.37
C ALA A 23 7.96 29.73 8.65
N ASN A 24 8.72 30.08 9.70
CA ASN A 24 8.17 30.57 10.96
C ASN A 24 8.96 31.75 11.53
N SER A 25 8.46 32.37 12.59
CA SER A 25 9.10 33.52 13.25
C SER A 25 10.41 33.18 13.97
N PHE A 26 10.73 31.90 14.16
CA PHE A 26 11.99 31.43 14.72
C PHE A 26 13.12 31.32 13.67
N GLY A 27 12.86 31.74 12.41
CA GLY A 27 13.83 31.74 11.33
C GLY A 27 13.96 30.41 10.59
N GLN A 28 13.17 29.42 10.92
CA GLN A 28 13.18 28.13 10.20
C GLN A 28 12.58 28.31 8.81
N ARG A 29 13.22 27.67 7.83
CA ARG A 29 12.78 27.66 6.43
C ARG A 29 13.04 26.28 5.85
N ASN A 30 11.97 25.60 5.45
CA ASN A 30 12.03 24.29 4.81
C ASN A 30 11.43 24.39 3.42
N TRP A 31 11.99 23.67 2.48
CA TRP A 31 11.51 23.57 1.12
C TRP A 31 11.58 22.14 0.63
N PHE A 32 10.53 21.70 -0.04
CA PHE A 32 10.46 20.40 -0.69
C PHE A 32 9.82 20.55 -2.06
N SER A 33 10.36 19.85 -3.05
CA SER A 33 9.74 19.73 -4.36
C SER A 33 9.85 18.30 -4.87
N SER A 34 8.79 17.80 -5.48
CA SER A 34 8.75 16.48 -6.11
C SER A 34 7.96 16.57 -7.41
N TYR A 35 8.39 15.84 -8.42
CA TYR A 35 7.67 15.67 -9.68
C TYR A 35 7.33 14.20 -9.84
N SER A 36 6.06 13.91 -9.99
CA SER A 36 5.58 12.52 -10.09
C SER A 36 4.45 12.41 -11.11
N TYR A 37 4.16 11.18 -11.48
CA TYR A 37 2.98 10.84 -12.27
C TYR A 37 2.24 9.68 -11.62
N ASN A 38 0.94 9.63 -11.89
CA ASN A 38 0.07 8.50 -11.60
C ASN A 38 -0.87 8.27 -12.77
N PHE A 39 -0.94 7.05 -13.23
CA PHE A 39 -1.88 6.62 -14.25
C PHE A 39 -2.65 5.40 -13.75
N ASP A 40 -3.91 5.61 -13.40
CA ASP A 40 -4.86 4.55 -13.08
C ASP A 40 -5.76 4.30 -14.28
N TRP A 41 -5.89 3.03 -14.69
CA TRP A 41 -6.77 2.66 -15.79
C TRP A 41 -7.46 1.33 -15.56
N SER A 42 -8.55 1.11 -16.28
CA SER A 42 -9.27 -0.16 -16.32
C SER A 42 -9.60 -0.52 -17.77
N PHE A 43 -9.42 -1.79 -18.10
CA PHE A 43 -10.01 -2.38 -19.30
C PHE A 43 -11.28 -3.10 -18.89
N TYR A 44 -12.38 -2.77 -19.57
CA TYR A 44 -13.67 -3.43 -19.40
C TYR A 44 -13.88 -4.49 -20.47
N HIS A 45 -14.43 -5.64 -20.08
CA HIS A 45 -14.84 -6.70 -20.99
C HIS A 45 -16.35 -6.61 -21.26
N GLN A 46 -17.15 -6.78 -20.21
CA GLN A 46 -18.61 -6.66 -20.23
C GLN A 46 -19.08 -6.14 -18.89
N ALA A 47 -20.08 -5.27 -18.89
CA ALA A 47 -20.79 -4.74 -17.72
C ALA A 47 -19.93 -4.59 -16.43
N ASP A 48 -19.75 -5.65 -15.69
CA ASP A 48 -19.09 -5.69 -14.38
C ASP A 48 -17.67 -6.31 -14.40
N LYS A 49 -17.24 -6.86 -15.54
CA LYS A 49 -15.93 -7.52 -15.67
C LYS A 49 -14.88 -6.56 -16.16
N ALA A 50 -13.90 -6.27 -15.32
CA ALA A 50 -12.82 -5.36 -15.63
C ALA A 50 -11.49 -5.79 -14.99
N VAL A 51 -10.38 -5.36 -15.61
CA VAL A 51 -9.03 -5.39 -15.03
C VAL A 51 -8.63 -3.97 -14.71
N LYS A 52 -8.32 -3.69 -13.45
CA LYS A 52 -7.80 -2.40 -13.01
C LYS A 52 -6.29 -2.49 -12.81
N CYS A 53 -5.59 -1.48 -13.31
CA CYS A 53 -4.14 -1.34 -13.20
C CYS A 53 -3.77 0.07 -12.74
N GLY A 54 -2.58 0.20 -12.16
CA GLY A 54 -1.96 1.47 -11.85
C GLY A 54 -0.50 1.48 -12.25
N TYR A 55 -0.02 2.64 -12.68
CA TYR A 55 1.38 2.90 -12.92
C TYR A 55 1.73 4.31 -12.45
N ALA A 56 2.59 4.39 -11.44
CA ALA A 56 2.99 5.64 -10.82
C ALA A 56 4.51 5.65 -10.60
N GLY A 57 5.09 6.84 -10.53
CA GLY A 57 6.52 6.98 -10.29
C GLY A 57 7.03 8.38 -10.55
N PHE A 58 8.35 8.49 -10.54
CA PHE A 58 9.07 9.75 -10.82
C PHE A 58 9.65 9.78 -12.23
N VAL A 59 9.93 8.61 -12.81
CA VAL A 59 10.50 8.46 -14.16
C VAL A 59 9.67 7.45 -14.92
N TRP A 60 9.15 7.87 -16.08
CA TRP A 60 8.36 6.98 -16.94
C TRP A 60 9.24 5.96 -17.65
N ASN A 61 8.94 4.67 -17.47
CA ASN A 61 9.58 3.58 -18.19
C ASN A 61 8.58 2.93 -19.16
N PRO A 62 8.73 3.12 -20.50
CA PRO A 62 7.81 2.58 -21.47
C PRO A 62 7.76 1.05 -21.49
N VAL A 63 8.87 0.37 -21.21
CA VAL A 63 8.95 -1.09 -21.21
C VAL A 63 8.11 -1.66 -20.08
N GLU A 64 8.28 -1.13 -18.87
CA GLU A 64 7.50 -1.54 -17.72
C GLU A 64 6.01 -1.23 -17.90
N PHE A 65 5.69 -0.04 -18.41
CA PHE A 65 4.31 0.32 -18.70
C PHE A 65 3.66 -0.65 -19.70
N ASN A 66 4.33 -0.97 -20.81
CA ASN A 66 3.81 -1.90 -21.82
C ASN A 66 3.62 -3.30 -21.23
N HIS A 67 4.55 -3.78 -20.41
CA HIS A 67 4.42 -5.05 -19.72
C HIS A 67 3.16 -5.10 -18.82
N LYS A 68 2.87 -4.02 -18.07
CA LYS A 68 1.62 -3.93 -17.29
C LYS A 68 0.37 -3.95 -18.17
N VAL A 69 0.42 -3.31 -19.33
CA VAL A 69 -0.69 -3.30 -20.30
C VAL A 69 -0.92 -4.70 -20.88
N ASP A 70 0.13 -5.40 -21.30
CA ASP A 70 0.05 -6.74 -21.85
C ASP A 70 -0.55 -7.72 -20.83
N ARG A 71 -0.10 -7.67 -19.59
CA ARG A 71 -0.69 -8.47 -18.50
C ARG A 71 -2.16 -8.16 -18.26
N ALA A 72 -2.54 -6.89 -18.30
CA ALA A 72 -3.94 -6.52 -18.16
C ALA A 72 -4.82 -7.10 -19.27
N ILE A 73 -4.30 -7.18 -20.48
CA ILE A 73 -4.98 -7.78 -21.64
C ILE A 73 -5.12 -9.30 -21.46
N GLU A 74 -4.06 -9.97 -21.01
CA GLU A 74 -4.11 -11.40 -20.70
C GLU A 74 -5.16 -11.70 -19.61
N GLN A 75 -5.14 -10.95 -18.52
CA GLN A 75 -6.13 -11.08 -17.44
C GLN A 75 -7.56 -10.83 -17.94
N LEU A 76 -7.75 -9.85 -18.82
CA LEU A 76 -9.07 -9.56 -19.40
C LEU A 76 -9.59 -10.74 -20.21
N THR A 77 -8.70 -11.43 -20.94
CA THR A 77 -9.04 -12.63 -21.71
C THR A 77 -9.50 -13.77 -20.79
N VAL A 78 -8.83 -13.97 -19.65
CA VAL A 78 -9.25 -14.96 -18.66
C VAL A 78 -10.59 -14.57 -18.02
N LEU A 79 -10.81 -13.29 -17.71
CA LEU A 79 -12.08 -12.80 -17.17
C LEU A 79 -13.30 -13.04 -18.09
N ALA A 80 -13.07 -13.20 -19.38
CA ALA A 80 -14.14 -13.54 -20.35
C ALA A 80 -14.77 -14.91 -20.08
N GLN A 81 -14.06 -15.80 -19.37
CA GLN A 81 -14.55 -17.13 -19.01
C GLN A 81 -15.70 -17.08 -17.99
N ALA A 82 -16.44 -18.18 -17.89
CA ALA A 82 -17.49 -18.32 -16.90
C ALA A 82 -16.92 -18.26 -15.47
N PRO A 83 -17.57 -17.54 -14.55
CA PRO A 83 -17.10 -17.48 -13.15
C PRO A 83 -17.25 -18.83 -12.46
N ARG A 84 -16.30 -19.14 -11.59
CA ARG A 84 -16.35 -20.32 -10.72
C ARG A 84 -16.86 -19.91 -9.34
N THR A 85 -17.83 -20.65 -8.83
CA THR A 85 -18.29 -20.52 -7.42
C THR A 85 -17.39 -21.36 -6.54
N ILE A 86 -16.87 -20.76 -5.48
CA ILE A 86 -16.10 -21.46 -4.44
C ILE A 86 -16.90 -21.51 -3.12
N ASN A 87 -16.74 -22.58 -2.35
CA ASN A 87 -17.40 -22.72 -1.06
C ASN A 87 -16.72 -21.85 0.01
N PRO A 88 -17.44 -21.42 1.06
CA PRO A 88 -16.79 -20.80 2.21
C PRO A 88 -15.69 -21.69 2.81
N GLY A 89 -14.52 -21.10 3.08
CA GLY A 89 -13.39 -21.88 3.56
C GLY A 89 -12.13 -21.04 3.75
N ARG A 90 -11.01 -21.70 4.04
CA ARG A 90 -9.68 -21.11 4.08
C ARG A 90 -8.97 -21.42 2.78
N TYR A 91 -8.44 -20.40 2.15
CA TYR A 91 -7.75 -20.51 0.89
C TYR A 91 -6.37 -19.88 0.97
N ARG A 92 -5.43 -20.46 0.25
CA ARG A 92 -4.18 -19.81 -0.07
C ARG A 92 -4.49 -18.67 -1.03
N VAL A 93 -3.89 -17.51 -0.81
CA VAL A 93 -4.11 -16.34 -1.66
C VAL A 93 -2.77 -15.73 -2.09
N TYR A 94 -2.75 -15.26 -3.32
CA TYR A 94 -1.77 -14.28 -3.76
C TYR A 94 -2.44 -12.91 -3.79
N LEU A 95 -1.85 -11.95 -3.11
CA LEU A 95 -2.29 -10.56 -3.14
C LEU A 95 -1.39 -9.80 -4.11
N ALA A 96 -1.94 -9.35 -5.22
CA ALA A 96 -1.20 -8.47 -6.13
C ALA A 96 -0.84 -7.15 -5.42
N PRO A 97 0.15 -6.40 -5.90
CA PRO A 97 0.63 -5.18 -5.21
C PRO A 97 -0.49 -4.20 -4.85
N ALA A 98 -1.49 -4.00 -5.70
CA ALA A 98 -2.61 -3.12 -5.42
C ALA A 98 -3.48 -3.62 -4.25
N ALA A 99 -3.81 -4.92 -4.21
CA ALA A 99 -4.56 -5.51 -3.10
C ALA A 99 -3.77 -5.47 -1.79
N LEU A 100 -2.46 -5.72 -1.86
CA LEU A 100 -1.58 -5.64 -0.69
C LEU A 100 -1.47 -4.21 -0.17
N ALA A 101 -1.33 -3.21 -1.05
CA ALA A 101 -1.27 -1.81 -0.69
C ALA A 101 -2.54 -1.34 0.05
N ASP A 102 -3.73 -1.79 -0.38
CA ASP A 102 -4.98 -1.48 0.31
C ASP A 102 -5.02 -2.06 1.73
N ILE A 103 -4.54 -3.30 1.92
CA ILE A 103 -4.48 -3.96 3.24
C ILE A 103 -3.49 -3.23 4.16
N ILE A 104 -2.29 -2.91 3.67
CA ILE A 104 -1.26 -2.18 4.43
C ILE A 104 -1.73 -0.75 4.70
N GLY A 105 -2.40 -0.11 3.73
CA GLY A 105 -3.04 1.19 3.90
C GLY A 105 -4.06 1.21 5.03
N LEU A 106 -4.85 0.13 5.20
CA LEU A 106 -5.77 0.01 6.33
C LEU A 106 -5.03 -0.12 7.67
N LEU A 107 -3.90 -0.83 7.73
CA LEU A 107 -3.04 -0.87 8.93
C LEU A 107 -2.56 0.52 9.36
N SER A 108 -2.38 1.43 8.41
CA SER A 108 -1.95 2.81 8.68
C SER A 108 -2.96 3.59 9.55
N TRP A 109 -4.23 3.16 9.59
CA TRP A 109 -5.25 3.79 10.41
C TRP A 109 -5.08 3.44 11.89
N GLY A 110 -4.11 4.09 12.55
CA GLY A 110 -3.80 3.93 13.95
C GLY A 110 -2.96 2.69 14.27
N GLY A 111 -2.32 2.06 13.27
CA GLY A 111 -1.41 0.95 13.51
C GLY A 111 -0.05 1.39 14.05
N PHE A 112 0.46 2.51 13.57
CA PHE A 112 1.86 2.88 13.76
C PHE A 112 2.10 4.09 14.68
N GLY A 113 1.05 4.81 15.10
CA GLY A 113 1.19 6.01 15.91
C GLY A 113 1.47 5.73 17.38
N LEU A 114 2.44 6.44 17.99
CA LEU A 114 2.79 6.29 19.41
C LEU A 114 1.58 6.46 20.32
N LYS A 115 0.75 7.48 20.09
CA LYS A 115 -0.45 7.71 20.89
C LYS A 115 -1.37 6.50 20.87
N ALA A 116 -1.61 5.91 19.71
CA ALA A 116 -2.46 4.72 19.59
C ALA A 116 -1.88 3.52 20.36
N HIS A 117 -0.55 3.36 20.37
CA HIS A 117 0.13 2.33 21.17
C HIS A 117 0.00 2.59 22.65
N ARG A 118 0.28 3.81 23.13
CA ARG A 118 0.21 4.18 24.55
C ARG A 118 -1.20 4.08 25.13
N THR A 119 -2.20 4.34 24.30
CA THR A 119 -3.62 4.23 24.69
C THR A 119 -4.25 2.87 24.37
N LYS A 120 -3.45 1.90 23.89
CA LYS A 120 -3.90 0.55 23.50
C LYS A 120 -5.01 0.55 22.43
N GLN A 121 -5.01 1.56 21.56
CA GLN A 121 -5.96 1.70 20.45
C GLN A 121 -5.38 1.23 19.11
N THR A 122 -4.12 0.80 19.10
CA THR A 122 -3.48 0.30 17.89
C THR A 122 -4.07 -1.03 17.45
N VAL A 123 -4.19 -1.22 16.15
CA VAL A 123 -4.57 -2.50 15.55
C VAL A 123 -3.42 -3.53 15.61
N LEU A 124 -2.20 -3.07 15.92
CA LEU A 124 -1.02 -3.93 16.09
C LEU A 124 -0.77 -4.30 17.55
N LEU A 125 -1.76 -4.17 18.43
CA LEU A 125 -1.61 -4.39 19.87
C LEU A 125 -1.00 -5.75 20.21
N LYS A 126 -1.42 -6.82 19.50
CA LYS A 126 -0.87 -8.16 19.70
C LYS A 126 0.61 -8.29 19.32
N MET A 127 1.07 -7.52 18.35
CA MET A 127 2.50 -7.51 18.03
C MET A 127 3.32 -6.92 19.18
N VAL A 128 2.79 -5.89 19.83
CA VAL A 128 3.48 -5.17 20.90
C VAL A 128 3.38 -5.89 22.26
N GLU A 129 2.19 -6.38 22.61
CA GLU A 129 1.95 -6.95 23.96
C GLU A 129 2.17 -8.48 24.00
N GLU A 130 1.84 -9.18 22.93
CA GLU A 130 1.88 -10.64 22.89
C GLU A 130 3.06 -11.19 22.04
N GLY A 131 3.84 -10.30 21.41
CA GLY A 131 4.96 -10.70 20.55
C GLY A 131 4.55 -11.44 19.27
N VAL A 132 3.30 -11.30 18.83
CA VAL A 132 2.83 -11.84 17.55
C VAL A 132 3.63 -11.21 16.42
N GLN A 133 4.12 -12.01 15.50
CA GLN A 133 4.94 -11.55 14.39
C GLN A 133 4.26 -11.82 13.04
N LEU A 134 4.53 -10.96 12.08
CA LEU A 134 4.31 -11.25 10.67
C LEU A 134 5.41 -12.22 10.19
N HIS A 135 5.33 -12.64 8.94
CA HIS A 135 6.41 -13.45 8.36
C HIS A 135 7.73 -12.67 8.37
N LEU A 136 8.85 -13.35 8.63
CA LEU A 136 10.18 -12.73 8.77
C LEU A 136 10.68 -11.97 7.52
N THR A 137 10.03 -12.15 6.37
CA THR A 137 10.36 -11.38 5.15
C THR A 137 9.63 -10.04 5.08
N VAL A 138 8.75 -9.73 6.03
CA VAL A 138 7.98 -8.48 6.03
C VAL A 138 8.75 -7.40 6.77
N THR A 139 9.11 -6.35 6.05
CA THR A 139 9.68 -5.11 6.59
C THR A 139 8.86 -3.94 6.07
N LEU A 140 8.38 -3.10 6.97
CA LEU A 140 7.59 -1.89 6.67
C LEU A 140 8.30 -0.68 7.25
N GLN A 141 8.36 0.40 6.49
CA GLN A 141 9.00 1.65 6.94
C GLN A 141 8.27 2.87 6.39
N GLU A 142 8.29 3.94 7.14
CA GLU A 142 8.04 5.27 6.61
C GLU A 142 9.30 5.72 5.89
N ASN A 143 9.21 6.00 4.58
CA ASN A 143 10.33 6.33 3.72
C ASN A 143 10.18 7.75 3.17
N ALA A 144 10.67 8.73 3.90
CA ALA A 144 10.64 10.13 3.48
C ALA A 144 11.70 10.47 2.41
N ALA A 145 12.72 9.62 2.23
CA ALA A 145 13.79 9.86 1.25
C ALA A 145 13.29 9.65 -0.18
N ASP A 146 12.50 8.60 -0.41
CA ASP A 146 12.06 8.19 -1.75
C ASP A 146 10.56 8.41 -1.96
N GLY A 147 9.85 8.97 -0.96
CA GLY A 147 8.42 9.22 -1.00
C GLY A 147 8.02 10.50 -1.73
N VAL A 148 6.71 10.66 -1.91
CA VAL A 148 6.11 11.88 -2.50
C VAL A 148 5.75 12.93 -1.45
N ALA A 149 5.74 12.57 -0.18
CA ALA A 149 5.46 13.48 0.92
C ALA A 149 6.68 14.34 1.27
N ALA A 150 6.43 15.55 1.78
CA ALA A 150 7.50 16.41 2.24
C ALA A 150 8.31 15.77 3.38
N ASN A 151 9.62 16.00 3.37
CA ASN A 151 10.53 15.55 4.42
C ASN A 151 10.44 16.40 5.71
N PHE A 152 9.37 17.15 5.89
CA PHE A 152 9.02 17.90 7.09
C PHE A 152 7.50 17.93 7.26
N GLN A 153 7.06 18.02 8.51
CA GLN A 153 5.65 18.10 8.84
C GLN A 153 5.17 19.56 9.04
N GLU A 154 3.87 19.75 9.30
CA GLU A 154 3.18 21.05 9.33
C GLU A 154 3.71 22.06 10.38
N SER A 155 4.43 21.61 11.41
CA SER A 155 5.09 22.48 12.40
C SER A 155 6.58 22.70 12.10
N GLY A 156 7.06 22.20 10.97
CA GLY A 156 8.41 22.38 10.45
C GLY A 156 9.45 21.39 10.95
N PHE A 157 9.07 20.40 11.76
CA PHE A 157 10.02 19.34 12.17
C PHE A 157 10.44 18.52 10.97
N ILE A 158 11.74 18.35 10.81
CA ILE A 158 12.33 17.53 9.75
C ILE A 158 12.14 16.05 10.12
N LYS A 159 11.68 15.26 9.17
CA LYS A 159 11.57 13.81 9.28
C LYS A 159 12.92 13.16 9.01
N PRO A 160 13.27 12.06 9.67
CA PRO A 160 14.40 11.23 9.26
C PRO A 160 14.11 10.65 7.85
N GLU A 161 15.14 10.24 7.16
CA GLU A 161 14.99 9.62 5.84
C GLU A 161 14.10 8.39 5.89
N ARG A 162 14.25 7.58 6.95
CA ARG A 162 13.46 6.36 7.16
C ARG A 162 13.16 6.14 8.65
N VAL A 163 11.97 5.61 8.93
CA VAL A 163 11.58 5.05 10.24
C VAL A 163 11.12 3.62 10.00
N THR A 164 11.86 2.65 10.53
CA THR A 164 11.48 1.24 10.43
C THR A 164 10.38 0.94 11.43
N LEU A 165 9.18 0.62 10.95
CA LEU A 165 7.99 0.37 11.76
C LEU A 165 7.84 -1.12 12.11
N VAL A 166 8.13 -1.98 11.13
CA VAL A 166 8.19 -3.44 11.28
C VAL A 166 9.48 -3.91 10.63
N GLU A 167 10.26 -4.70 11.32
CA GLU A 167 11.49 -5.30 10.79
C GLU A 167 11.47 -6.81 10.97
N ASN A 168 11.71 -7.54 9.89
CA ASN A 168 11.71 -8.99 9.89
C ASN A 168 10.48 -9.60 10.58
N GLY A 169 9.30 -9.00 10.31
CA GLY A 169 8.03 -9.41 10.88
C GLY A 169 7.74 -8.93 12.30
N ALA A 170 8.72 -8.38 13.00
CA ALA A 170 8.57 -7.88 14.37
C ALA A 170 8.28 -6.37 14.38
N PHE A 171 7.42 -5.95 15.31
CA PHE A 171 7.21 -4.53 15.58
C PHE A 171 8.50 -3.88 16.06
N GLN A 172 8.89 -2.74 15.47
CA GLN A 172 10.15 -2.07 15.76
C GLN A 172 9.96 -0.70 16.39
N ASP A 173 9.20 0.18 15.76
CA ASP A 173 9.06 1.57 16.22
C ASP A 173 7.70 2.17 15.86
N CYS A 174 7.41 3.34 16.41
CA CYS A 174 6.23 4.14 16.17
C CYS A 174 6.55 5.41 15.37
N LEU A 175 5.52 5.95 14.74
CA LEU A 175 5.49 7.34 14.31
C LEU A 175 5.18 8.23 15.51
N VAL A 176 6.03 9.22 15.77
CA VAL A 176 5.99 10.04 16.96
C VAL A 176 5.88 11.51 16.60
N SER A 177 4.68 12.08 16.77
CA SER A 177 4.47 13.51 16.59
C SER A 177 5.18 14.33 17.67
N PRO A 178 5.51 15.61 17.40
CA PRO A 178 6.08 16.49 18.44
C PRO A 178 5.20 16.62 19.68
N ARG A 179 3.88 16.55 19.52
CA ARG A 179 2.92 16.57 20.62
C ARG A 179 3.03 15.32 21.48
N SER A 180 2.97 14.15 20.87
CA SER A 180 3.09 12.87 21.59
C SER A 180 4.47 12.72 22.22
N ALA A 181 5.53 13.18 21.54
CA ALA A 181 6.88 13.21 22.11
C ALA A 181 6.91 13.97 23.44
N LYS A 182 6.31 15.15 23.48
CA LYS A 182 6.19 15.96 24.71
C LYS A 182 5.30 15.30 25.77
N GLU A 183 4.17 14.73 25.36
CA GLU A 183 3.19 14.10 26.26
C GLU A 183 3.77 12.85 26.94
N TYR A 184 4.51 12.03 26.19
CA TYR A 184 5.04 10.75 26.68
C TYR A 184 6.54 10.76 27.04
N GLY A 185 7.21 11.92 26.95
CA GLY A 185 8.61 12.07 27.33
C GLY A 185 9.59 11.30 26.45
N VAL A 186 9.32 11.20 25.15
CA VAL A 186 10.17 10.53 24.17
C VAL A 186 10.63 11.47 23.05
N HIS A 187 11.56 11.04 22.22
CA HIS A 187 11.98 11.83 21.06
C HIS A 187 10.96 11.73 19.92
N THR A 188 10.72 12.85 19.23
CA THR A 188 9.93 12.87 17.99
C THR A 188 10.76 12.40 16.80
N ASN A 189 10.14 11.70 15.86
CA ASN A 189 10.67 11.45 14.53
C ASN A 189 10.00 12.32 13.47
N GLY A 190 9.39 13.43 13.87
CA GLY A 190 8.80 14.40 12.97
C GLY A 190 7.51 13.92 12.27
N ALA A 191 6.84 12.93 12.82
CA ALA A 191 5.55 12.48 12.29
C ALA A 191 4.51 13.61 12.37
N SER A 192 3.53 13.59 11.47
CA SER A 192 2.38 14.50 11.50
C SER A 192 1.55 14.33 12.77
N GLY A 193 0.67 15.30 13.08
CA GLY A 193 -0.18 15.23 14.25
C GLY A 193 -1.10 14.00 14.33
N GLY A 194 -1.39 13.39 13.19
CA GLY A 194 -2.16 12.14 13.10
C GLY A 194 -1.35 10.87 13.33
N GLU A 195 -0.02 10.97 13.33
CA GLU A 195 0.92 9.83 13.45
C GLU A 195 0.61 8.69 12.46
N MET A 196 0.20 9.08 11.26
CA MET A 196 -0.05 8.15 10.15
C MET A 196 1.11 8.18 9.16
N PRO A 197 1.47 7.05 8.56
CA PRO A 197 2.43 7.03 7.47
C PRO A 197 1.97 7.91 6.30
N GLU A 198 2.91 8.64 5.72
CA GLU A 198 2.69 9.48 4.54
C GLU A 198 3.42 8.94 3.30
N SER A 199 4.44 8.11 3.53
CA SER A 199 5.25 7.45 2.51
C SER A 199 5.59 6.03 2.95
N LEU A 200 4.53 5.22 3.21
CA LEU A 200 4.71 3.84 3.67
C LEU A 200 5.29 2.98 2.56
N ASP A 201 6.38 2.31 2.87
CA ASP A 201 7.11 1.42 1.98
C ASP A 201 7.19 0.01 2.56
N MET A 202 7.09 -1.00 1.70
CA MET A 202 7.28 -2.40 2.03
C MET A 202 8.42 -2.97 1.21
N ALA A 203 9.40 -3.57 1.89
CA ALA A 203 10.51 -4.21 1.21
C ALA A 203 10.03 -5.32 0.26
N GLY A 204 10.60 -5.36 -0.93
CA GLY A 204 10.29 -6.40 -1.93
C GLY A 204 10.78 -7.78 -1.49
N GLY A 205 10.05 -8.82 -1.90
CA GLY A 205 10.46 -10.21 -1.75
C GLY A 205 11.31 -10.70 -2.92
N HIS A 206 11.56 -12.02 -2.94
CA HIS A 206 12.41 -12.67 -3.95
C HIS A 206 11.62 -13.56 -4.92
N LEU A 207 10.28 -13.61 -4.81
CA LEU A 207 9.46 -14.43 -5.69
C LEU A 207 9.40 -13.79 -7.10
N PRO A 208 9.95 -14.42 -8.14
CA PRO A 208 9.84 -13.90 -9.50
C PRO A 208 8.38 -13.90 -9.96
N GLU A 209 8.02 -12.92 -10.76
CA GLU A 209 6.65 -12.76 -11.24
C GLU A 209 6.13 -13.98 -11.99
N GLN A 210 6.98 -14.62 -12.80
CA GLN A 210 6.67 -15.81 -13.58
C GLN A 210 6.39 -17.05 -12.70
N GLU A 211 6.84 -17.02 -11.44
CA GLU A 211 6.68 -18.11 -10.49
C GLU A 211 5.46 -17.95 -9.60
N ILE A 212 4.73 -16.83 -9.70
CA ILE A 212 3.60 -16.51 -8.81
C ILE A 212 2.52 -17.59 -8.88
N LEU A 213 2.03 -17.93 -10.06
CA LEU A 213 0.96 -18.92 -10.22
C LEU A 213 1.41 -20.31 -9.80
N ARG A 214 2.60 -20.73 -10.21
CA ARG A 214 3.20 -22.00 -9.80
C ARG A 214 3.38 -22.08 -8.29
N THR A 215 3.81 -20.99 -7.65
CA THR A 215 3.98 -20.92 -6.19
C THR A 215 2.64 -20.89 -5.47
N LEU A 216 1.63 -20.24 -6.03
CA LEU A 216 0.27 -20.26 -5.50
C LEU A 216 -0.33 -21.67 -5.56
N ASP A 217 0.00 -22.44 -6.60
CA ASP A 217 -0.48 -23.79 -6.88
C ASP A 217 -2.02 -23.83 -7.01
N THR A 218 -2.72 -24.05 -5.91
CA THR A 218 -4.17 -23.98 -5.86
C THR A 218 -4.62 -22.94 -4.83
N GLY A 219 -5.37 -21.93 -5.29
CA GLY A 219 -5.80 -20.83 -4.45
C GLY A 219 -6.46 -19.69 -5.22
N VAL A 220 -6.47 -18.52 -4.62
CA VAL A 220 -7.10 -17.32 -5.20
C VAL A 220 -6.05 -16.25 -5.49
N TYR A 221 -5.99 -15.82 -6.74
CA TYR A 221 -5.26 -14.63 -7.14
C TYR A 221 -6.17 -13.41 -7.00
N ILE A 222 -5.78 -12.44 -6.19
CA ILE A 222 -6.57 -11.23 -5.90
C ILE A 222 -5.81 -10.01 -6.41
N ASN A 223 -6.34 -9.36 -7.44
CA ASN A 223 -5.73 -8.16 -8.01
C ASN A 223 -6.04 -6.90 -7.20
N ASN A 224 -7.29 -6.74 -6.77
CA ASN A 224 -7.76 -5.61 -6.00
C ASN A 224 -8.74 -6.06 -4.92
N VAL A 225 -8.78 -5.32 -3.84
CA VAL A 225 -9.80 -5.44 -2.79
C VAL A 225 -10.66 -4.18 -2.73
N TRP A 226 -11.82 -4.29 -2.08
CA TRP A 226 -12.80 -3.22 -1.99
C TRP A 226 -13.51 -3.27 -0.64
N TYR A 227 -13.89 -2.11 -0.12
CA TYR A 227 -14.65 -2.02 1.12
C TYR A 227 -13.96 -2.67 2.31
N LEU A 228 -12.61 -2.54 2.36
CA LEU A 228 -11.84 -3.01 3.51
C LEU A 228 -12.22 -2.24 4.77
N ASN A 229 -12.46 -2.98 5.84
CA ASN A 229 -12.69 -2.42 7.16
C ASN A 229 -12.26 -3.41 8.24
N TYR A 230 -12.13 -2.95 9.47
CA TYR A 230 -11.94 -3.83 10.61
C TYR A 230 -13.28 -4.37 11.09
N SER A 231 -13.42 -5.70 11.13
CA SER A 231 -14.49 -6.38 11.87
C SER A 231 -14.16 -6.52 13.36
N ASP A 232 -12.86 -6.52 13.69
CA ASP A 232 -12.35 -6.52 15.06
C ASP A 232 -10.96 -5.86 15.06
N ARG A 233 -10.88 -4.64 15.57
CA ARG A 233 -9.63 -3.86 15.61
C ARG A 233 -8.58 -4.49 16.52
N THR A 234 -8.99 -4.97 17.69
CA THR A 234 -8.10 -5.57 18.70
C THR A 234 -7.44 -6.85 18.18
N ALA A 235 -8.21 -7.64 17.44
CA ALA A 235 -7.69 -8.85 16.80
C ALA A 235 -7.02 -8.61 15.44
N CYS A 236 -6.94 -7.36 14.98
CA CYS A 236 -6.53 -6.98 13.62
C CYS A 236 -7.28 -7.81 12.55
N ARG A 237 -8.57 -8.06 12.76
CA ARG A 237 -9.38 -8.82 11.81
C ARG A 237 -10.04 -7.88 10.83
N MET A 238 -9.72 -8.08 9.56
CA MET A 238 -10.25 -7.29 8.45
C MET A 238 -11.34 -8.06 7.71
N THR A 239 -12.29 -7.33 7.14
CA THR A 239 -13.27 -7.82 6.17
C THR A 239 -13.22 -6.95 4.94
N GLY A 240 -13.57 -7.51 3.81
CA GLY A 240 -13.62 -6.80 2.53
C GLY A 240 -14.16 -7.71 1.44
N MET A 241 -14.19 -7.19 0.24
CA MET A 241 -14.59 -7.91 -0.97
C MET A 241 -13.46 -7.87 -1.98
N THR A 242 -13.33 -8.91 -2.78
CA THR A 242 -12.48 -8.85 -3.97
C THR A 242 -13.16 -8.01 -5.05
N ARG A 243 -12.38 -7.36 -5.88
CA ARG A 243 -12.88 -6.54 -6.98
C ARG A 243 -11.97 -6.67 -8.21
N PHE A 244 -12.56 -6.47 -9.39
CA PHE A 244 -11.85 -6.58 -10.67
C PHE A 244 -11.28 -8.00 -10.90
N ALA A 245 -10.08 -8.09 -11.46
CA ALA A 245 -9.43 -9.35 -11.78
C ALA A 245 -9.17 -10.19 -10.51
N THR A 246 -10.04 -11.14 -10.25
CA THR A 246 -9.91 -12.15 -9.20
C THR A 246 -10.07 -13.51 -9.83
N PHE A 247 -9.08 -14.38 -9.63
CA PHE A 247 -9.01 -15.68 -10.32
C PHE A 247 -8.88 -16.83 -9.34
N TRP A 248 -9.57 -17.91 -9.63
CA TRP A 248 -9.26 -19.21 -9.07
C TRP A 248 -8.10 -19.80 -9.86
N VAL A 249 -7.04 -20.19 -9.19
CA VAL A 249 -5.86 -20.86 -9.75
C VAL A 249 -5.91 -22.31 -9.34
N GLU A 250 -5.62 -23.24 -10.24
CA GLU A 250 -5.62 -24.67 -10.01
C GLU A 250 -4.42 -25.30 -10.74
N ASN A 251 -3.52 -25.91 -9.99
CA ASN A 251 -2.26 -26.52 -10.46
C ASN A 251 -1.27 -25.51 -11.09
N GLY A 252 -1.25 -24.28 -10.63
CA GLY A 252 -0.27 -23.26 -11.06
C GLY A 252 -0.59 -22.53 -12.35
#